data_5bda027bf45bd9724650eb273954b0e8
#
_entry.id   5bda027bf45bd9724650eb273954b0e8
#
_cell.length_a   1.000
_cell.length_b   1.000
_cell.length_c   1.000
_cell.angle_alpha   90.00
_cell.angle_beta   90.00
_cell.angle_gamma   90.00
#
_symmetry.space_group_name_H-M   'P 1'
#
loop_
_entity.id
_entity.type
_entity.pdbx_description
1 polymer ?
#
loop_
_entity_poly.entity_id
_entity_poly.type
_entity_poly.pdbx_seq_one_letter_code
_entity_poly.pdbx_strand_id
1 'polypeptide(L)'
;KWDELYYIENCQSLSQLDYKYKERVFGNDPRLVIPFYTRQGKLIGVSGRALNDNKLRYLTLKFDEEQPLIYGLRTVDYNKRVYVTEGPIDSLFLPNAIAVAGSDFSKLNTIVPAEQAVIVFDNEPRNPEIVKHLSHIIKDGFTVCIWPKTIKQKDINDMILNGLSSNIIEDTINKNKFSGLKARMALSDWSRVSG
;
A
#
# COMPACT_ATOMS: atom_id res chain seq x y z
N LYS A 1 5.30 -12.98 -3.62
CA LYS A 1 4.35 -11.87 -3.94
C LYS A 1 4.33 -11.53 -5.43
N TRP A 2 5.50 -11.45 -6.08
CA TRP A 2 5.59 -11.15 -7.52
C TRP A 2 4.87 -12.20 -8.37
N ASP A 3 4.88 -13.46 -7.96
CA ASP A 3 4.22 -14.58 -8.63
C ASP A 3 2.67 -14.50 -8.59
N GLU A 4 2.13 -13.55 -7.83
CA GLU A 4 0.70 -13.31 -7.75
C GLU A 4 0.21 -12.16 -8.64
N LEU A 5 1.10 -11.56 -9.45
CA LEU A 5 0.74 -10.51 -10.39
C LEU A 5 0.50 -11.09 -11.79
N TYR A 6 -0.49 -10.57 -12.49
CA TYR A 6 -0.86 -11.04 -13.83
C TYR A 6 -0.83 -9.88 -14.83
N TYR A 7 -0.42 -10.19 -16.05
CA TYR A 7 -0.52 -9.27 -17.16
C TYR A 7 -1.77 -9.58 -17.98
N ILE A 8 -2.49 -8.55 -18.40
CA ILE A 8 -3.58 -8.64 -19.36
C ILE A 8 -3.39 -7.59 -20.45
N GLU A 9 -3.60 -7.98 -21.70
CA GLU A 9 -3.52 -7.07 -22.85
C GLU A 9 -4.74 -6.16 -22.95
N ASN A 10 -5.89 -6.63 -22.47
CA ASN A 10 -7.17 -5.98 -22.64
C ASN A 10 -7.91 -5.89 -21.30
N CYS A 11 -8.05 -4.66 -20.81
CA CYS A 11 -8.73 -4.36 -19.55
C CYS A 11 -10.18 -4.87 -19.53
N GLN A 12 -10.85 -4.97 -20.69
CA GLN A 12 -12.22 -5.49 -20.78
C GLN A 12 -12.36 -6.92 -20.24
N SER A 13 -11.30 -7.74 -20.29
CA SER A 13 -11.34 -9.11 -19.77
C SER A 13 -11.64 -9.19 -18.27
N LEU A 14 -11.37 -8.11 -17.51
CA LEU A 14 -11.70 -8.04 -16.08
C LEU A 14 -13.21 -8.08 -15.81
N SER A 15 -14.06 -7.70 -16.77
CA SER A 15 -15.51 -7.77 -16.61
C SER A 15 -16.03 -9.20 -16.44
N GLN A 16 -15.24 -10.20 -16.86
CA GLN A 16 -15.62 -11.62 -16.79
C GLN A 16 -15.35 -12.26 -15.41
N LEU A 17 -14.63 -11.57 -14.53
CA LEU A 17 -14.23 -12.11 -13.23
C LEU A 17 -15.38 -12.19 -12.23
N ASP A 18 -16.40 -11.34 -12.38
CA ASP A 18 -17.59 -11.35 -11.53
C ASP A 18 -18.81 -10.88 -12.32
N TYR A 19 -19.96 -11.54 -12.13
CA TYR A 19 -21.18 -11.30 -12.90
C TYR A 19 -21.67 -9.85 -12.80
N LYS A 20 -21.44 -9.16 -11.68
CA LYS A 20 -21.86 -7.75 -11.47
C LYS A 20 -21.12 -6.76 -12.37
N TYR A 21 -20.02 -7.18 -12.99
CA TYR A 21 -19.24 -6.36 -13.92
C TYR A 21 -19.40 -6.77 -15.38
N LYS A 22 -20.15 -7.85 -15.68
CA LYS A 22 -20.24 -8.46 -16.99
C LYS A 22 -20.70 -7.48 -18.10
N GLU A 23 -21.60 -6.57 -17.76
CA GLU A 23 -22.14 -5.55 -18.69
C GLU A 23 -21.33 -4.24 -18.67
N ARG A 24 -20.26 -4.13 -17.86
CA ARG A 24 -19.45 -2.92 -17.80
C ARG A 24 -18.40 -2.88 -18.90
N VAL A 25 -18.19 -1.69 -19.45
CA VAL A 25 -17.15 -1.40 -20.44
C VAL A 25 -15.96 -0.76 -19.71
N PHE A 26 -14.79 -1.40 -19.79
CA PHE A 26 -13.57 -0.95 -19.12
C PHE A 26 -12.49 -0.41 -20.06
N GLY A 27 -12.60 -0.66 -21.36
CA GLY A 27 -11.57 -0.28 -22.34
C GLY A 27 -10.63 -1.43 -22.71
N ASN A 28 -9.69 -1.15 -23.59
CA ASN A 28 -8.83 -2.14 -24.25
C ASN A 28 -7.34 -1.98 -23.90
N ASP A 29 -7.02 -1.20 -22.85
CA ASP A 29 -5.64 -0.95 -22.48
C ASP A 29 -5.01 -2.11 -21.69
N PRO A 30 -3.69 -2.33 -21.83
CA PRO A 30 -2.98 -3.35 -21.07
C PRO A 30 -2.85 -2.97 -19.59
N ARG A 31 -2.98 -3.97 -18.72
CA ARG A 31 -2.89 -3.75 -17.27
C ARG A 31 -2.09 -4.82 -16.54
N LEU A 32 -1.44 -4.39 -15.48
CA LEU A 32 -0.94 -5.27 -14.44
C LEU A 32 -2.09 -5.52 -13.45
N VAL A 33 -2.51 -6.77 -13.31
CA VAL A 33 -3.59 -7.18 -12.41
C VAL A 33 -3.02 -7.61 -11.08
N ILE A 34 -3.53 -7.01 -10.02
CA ILE A 34 -3.15 -7.21 -8.62
C ILE A 34 -4.35 -7.82 -7.91
N PRO A 35 -4.37 -9.13 -7.61
CA PRO A 35 -5.48 -9.77 -6.92
C PRO A 35 -5.42 -9.54 -5.41
N PHE A 36 -6.59 -9.44 -4.80
CA PHE A 36 -6.74 -9.37 -3.35
C PHE A 36 -7.35 -10.66 -2.84
N TYR A 37 -6.66 -11.31 -1.92
CA TYR A 37 -7.09 -12.54 -1.29
C TYR A 37 -7.32 -12.36 0.20
N THR A 38 -8.29 -13.09 0.77
CA THR A 38 -8.37 -13.28 2.22
C THR A 38 -7.15 -14.08 2.71
N ARG A 39 -6.95 -14.16 4.03
CA ARG A 39 -5.93 -15.04 4.64
C ARG A 39 -6.10 -16.51 4.23
N GLN A 40 -7.34 -16.96 3.99
CA GLN A 40 -7.69 -18.32 3.58
C GLN A 40 -7.57 -18.55 2.06
N GLY A 41 -7.17 -17.52 1.29
CA GLY A 41 -6.94 -17.64 -0.15
C GLY A 41 -8.19 -17.43 -1.01
N LYS A 42 -9.33 -16.98 -0.46
CA LYS A 42 -10.50 -16.60 -1.27
C LYS A 42 -10.20 -15.28 -2.00
N LEU A 43 -10.38 -15.24 -3.32
CA LEU A 43 -10.30 -14.02 -4.11
C LEU A 43 -11.49 -13.10 -3.79
N ILE A 44 -11.20 -11.85 -3.40
CA ILE A 44 -12.22 -10.86 -2.99
C ILE A 44 -12.24 -9.60 -3.84
N GLY A 45 -11.29 -9.46 -4.75
CA GLY A 45 -11.21 -8.35 -5.68
C GLY A 45 -9.93 -8.35 -6.48
N VAL A 46 -9.85 -7.46 -7.45
CA VAL A 46 -8.64 -7.21 -8.24
C VAL A 46 -8.46 -5.72 -8.49
N SER A 47 -7.22 -5.27 -8.67
CA SER A 47 -6.92 -3.94 -9.16
C SER A 47 -6.06 -4.03 -10.42
N GLY A 48 -6.53 -3.44 -11.51
CA GLY A 48 -5.81 -3.35 -12.78
C GLY A 48 -5.07 -2.02 -12.88
N ARG A 49 -3.74 -2.02 -12.75
CA ARG A 49 -2.90 -0.82 -12.98
C ARG A 49 -2.62 -0.67 -14.47
N ALA A 50 -2.94 0.48 -15.06
CA ALA A 50 -2.60 0.79 -16.45
C ALA A 50 -1.08 0.77 -16.66
N LEU A 51 -0.64 0.18 -17.78
CA LEU A 51 0.77 0.11 -18.19
C LEU A 51 1.11 1.16 -19.26
N ASN A 52 0.15 2.01 -19.60
CA ASN A 52 0.28 3.14 -20.51
C ASN A 52 -0.19 4.43 -19.82
N ASP A 53 -0.25 5.54 -20.56
CA ASP A 53 -0.67 6.87 -20.06
C ASP A 53 -2.19 7.02 -19.89
N ASN A 54 -2.92 5.93 -19.63
CA ASN A 54 -4.36 5.99 -19.36
C ASN A 54 -4.64 6.83 -18.11
N LYS A 55 -5.56 7.80 -18.23
CA LYS A 55 -5.96 8.67 -17.12
C LYS A 55 -6.53 7.87 -15.93
N LEU A 56 -7.23 6.77 -16.21
CA LEU A 56 -7.66 5.82 -15.18
C LEU A 56 -6.50 4.89 -14.81
N ARG A 57 -5.59 5.40 -14.00
CA ARG A 57 -4.38 4.68 -13.59
C ARG A 57 -4.67 3.35 -12.90
N TYR A 58 -5.71 3.29 -12.08
CA TYR A 58 -6.17 2.07 -11.40
C TYR A 58 -7.65 1.83 -11.65
N LEU A 59 -7.99 0.61 -12.01
CA LEU A 59 -9.35 0.09 -12.07
C LEU A 59 -9.48 -1.01 -11.02
N THR A 60 -10.27 -0.77 -9.98
CA THR A 60 -10.44 -1.73 -8.88
C THR A 60 -11.84 -2.34 -8.93
N LEU A 61 -11.90 -3.65 -8.94
CA LEU A 61 -13.13 -4.45 -8.88
C LEU A 61 -13.17 -5.17 -7.54
N LYS A 62 -14.22 -4.95 -6.79
CA LYS A 62 -14.44 -5.57 -5.47
C LYS A 62 -15.54 -6.61 -5.60
N PHE A 63 -15.25 -7.88 -5.30
CA PHE A 63 -16.19 -9.00 -5.42
C PHE A 63 -16.96 -9.26 -4.12
N ASP A 64 -16.35 -8.91 -2.98
CA ASP A 64 -16.92 -9.06 -1.64
C ASP A 64 -16.92 -7.68 -0.96
N GLU A 65 -18.10 -7.05 -0.85
CA GLU A 65 -18.22 -5.67 -0.33
C GLU A 65 -17.90 -5.56 1.17
N GLU A 66 -18.03 -6.65 1.92
CA GLU A 66 -17.79 -6.66 3.36
C GLU A 66 -16.31 -6.73 3.72
N GLN A 67 -15.49 -7.26 2.81
CA GLN A 67 -14.05 -7.43 3.03
C GLN A 67 -13.25 -6.19 2.61
N PRO A 68 -12.27 -5.73 3.40
CA PRO A 68 -11.34 -4.70 2.96
C PRO A 68 -10.40 -5.27 1.88
N LEU A 69 -10.08 -4.48 0.85
CA LEU A 69 -9.08 -4.84 -0.15
C LEU A 69 -7.68 -4.59 0.41
N ILE A 70 -7.08 -5.63 0.95
CA ILE A 70 -5.70 -5.60 1.45
C ILE A 70 -4.86 -6.60 0.67
N TYR A 71 -3.80 -6.11 0.08
CA TYR A 71 -2.86 -6.94 -0.67
C TYR A 71 -1.87 -7.62 0.26
N GLY A 72 -1.52 -8.88 -0.04
CA GLY A 72 -0.48 -9.63 0.66
C GLY A 72 -0.94 -10.42 1.89
N LEU A 73 -2.23 -10.42 2.24
CA LEU A 73 -2.73 -11.12 3.45
C LEU A 73 -2.44 -12.62 3.47
N ARG A 74 -2.38 -13.25 2.29
CA ARG A 74 -2.12 -14.69 2.15
C ARG A 74 -0.67 -15.07 2.36
N THR A 75 0.26 -14.15 2.06
CA THR A 75 1.70 -14.43 2.00
C THR A 75 2.49 -13.85 3.17
N VAL A 76 1.88 -12.96 3.97
CA VAL A 76 2.54 -12.32 5.10
C VAL A 76 2.71 -13.29 6.27
N ASP A 77 3.88 -13.27 6.90
CA ASP A 77 4.17 -13.99 8.14
C ASP A 77 3.81 -13.13 9.36
N TYR A 78 2.72 -13.48 10.01
CA TYR A 78 2.21 -12.75 11.18
C TYR A 78 3.03 -12.96 12.47
N ASN A 79 4.06 -13.81 12.46
CA ASN A 79 5.00 -13.95 13.57
C ASN A 79 6.16 -12.99 13.48
N LYS A 80 6.27 -12.25 12.38
CA LYS A 80 7.32 -11.26 12.12
C LYS A 80 6.73 -9.87 12.04
N ARG A 81 7.61 -8.87 12.07
CA ARG A 81 7.24 -7.49 11.75
C ARG A 81 6.59 -7.41 10.38
N VAL A 82 5.47 -6.71 10.30
CA VAL A 82 4.72 -6.48 9.07
C VAL A 82 4.84 -5.01 8.68
N TYR A 83 5.36 -4.75 7.48
CA TYR A 83 5.29 -3.42 6.89
C TYR A 83 3.93 -3.22 6.24
N VAL A 84 3.34 -2.04 6.41
CA VAL A 84 2.03 -1.70 5.86
C VAL A 84 2.19 -0.47 4.98
N THR A 85 2.00 -0.63 3.67
CA THR A 85 2.07 0.47 2.69
C THR A 85 0.68 0.88 2.21
N GLU A 86 0.58 2.03 1.55
CA GLU A 86 -0.65 2.45 0.89
C GLU A 86 -0.88 1.64 -0.40
N GLY A 87 0.14 1.60 -1.26
CA GLY A 87 0.07 0.96 -2.56
C GLY A 87 0.56 -0.48 -2.58
N PRO A 88 -0.11 -1.41 -3.29
CA PRO A 88 0.36 -2.77 -3.47
C PRO A 88 1.77 -2.86 -4.08
N ILE A 89 2.10 -1.99 -5.05
CA ILE A 89 3.40 -1.98 -5.72
C ILE A 89 4.52 -1.71 -4.72
N ASP A 90 4.35 -0.75 -3.82
CA ASP A 90 5.35 -0.41 -2.79
C ASP A 90 5.63 -1.59 -1.86
N SER A 91 4.58 -2.35 -1.51
CA SER A 91 4.71 -3.53 -0.65
C SER A 91 5.54 -4.67 -1.26
N LEU A 92 5.68 -4.72 -2.59
CA LEU A 92 6.47 -5.74 -3.27
C LEU A 92 7.97 -5.63 -2.98
N PHE A 93 8.44 -4.44 -2.68
CA PHE A 93 9.84 -4.14 -2.41
C PHE A 93 10.24 -4.30 -0.94
N LEU A 94 9.30 -4.66 -0.07
CA LEU A 94 9.54 -4.92 1.35
C LEU A 94 9.37 -6.42 1.67
N PRO A 95 10.18 -7.00 2.59
CA PRO A 95 10.25 -8.45 2.76
C PRO A 95 8.95 -9.07 3.29
N ASN A 96 8.31 -8.46 4.26
CA ASN A 96 7.09 -8.97 4.91
C ASN A 96 6.07 -7.84 5.02
N ALA A 97 5.35 -7.57 3.93
CA ALA A 97 4.50 -6.40 3.83
C ALA A 97 3.10 -6.73 3.29
N ILE A 98 2.15 -5.91 3.67
CA ILE A 98 0.80 -5.80 3.10
C ILE A 98 0.57 -4.39 2.60
N ALA A 99 -0.47 -4.20 1.77
CA ALA A 99 -0.89 -2.86 1.35
C ALA A 99 -2.40 -2.70 1.49
N VAL A 100 -2.83 -1.53 1.98
CA VAL A 100 -4.25 -1.24 2.25
C VAL A 100 -5.05 -0.84 1.01
N ALA A 101 -4.40 -0.54 -0.11
CA ALA A 101 -5.01 -0.31 -1.44
C ALA A 101 -6.24 0.64 -1.43
N GLY A 102 -6.16 1.73 -0.69
CA GLY A 102 -7.27 2.69 -0.51
C GLY A 102 -8.34 2.23 0.50
N SER A 103 -8.09 1.15 1.24
CA SER A 103 -8.97 0.69 2.32
C SER A 103 -8.85 1.58 3.55
N ASP A 104 -9.90 1.56 4.36
CA ASP A 104 -9.93 2.28 5.63
C ASP A 104 -8.92 1.70 6.64
N PHE A 105 -7.96 2.51 7.04
CA PHE A 105 -6.96 2.16 8.05
C PHE A 105 -7.55 1.89 9.43
N SER A 106 -8.78 2.33 9.73
CA SER A 106 -9.44 2.11 11.01
C SER A 106 -9.60 0.62 11.37
N LYS A 107 -9.61 -0.25 10.36
CA LYS A 107 -9.70 -1.71 10.53
C LYS A 107 -8.34 -2.40 10.63
N LEU A 108 -7.23 -1.67 10.54
CA LEU A 108 -5.89 -2.27 10.51
C LEU A 108 -5.58 -3.10 11.76
N ASN A 109 -6.04 -2.66 12.95
CA ASN A 109 -5.90 -3.39 14.21
C ASN A 109 -6.53 -4.79 14.19
N THR A 110 -7.55 -5.01 13.34
CA THR A 110 -8.18 -6.33 13.19
C THR A 110 -7.37 -7.27 12.28
N ILE A 111 -6.39 -6.71 11.56
CA ILE A 111 -5.59 -7.41 10.55
C ILE A 111 -4.20 -7.71 11.07
N VAL A 112 -3.52 -6.70 11.62
CA VAL A 112 -2.17 -6.84 12.19
C VAL A 112 -2.15 -6.12 13.53
N PRO A 113 -1.67 -6.78 14.61
CA PRO A 113 -1.47 -6.12 15.90
C PRO A 113 -0.55 -4.90 15.77
N ALA A 114 -0.87 -3.81 16.48
CA ALA A 114 -0.13 -2.55 16.38
C ALA A 114 1.37 -2.69 16.72
N GLU A 115 1.71 -3.57 17.65
CA GLU A 115 3.09 -3.86 18.07
C GLU A 115 3.92 -4.57 16.99
N GLN A 116 3.26 -5.24 16.05
CA GLN A 116 3.92 -5.94 14.93
C GLN A 116 4.01 -5.09 13.67
N ALA A 117 3.14 -4.09 13.53
CA ALA A 117 3.03 -3.29 12.32
C ALA A 117 3.99 -2.09 12.31
N VAL A 118 4.57 -1.83 11.15
CA VAL A 118 5.23 -0.56 10.82
C VAL A 118 4.54 0.03 9.60
N ILE A 119 3.90 1.18 9.81
CA ILE A 119 3.17 1.87 8.75
C ILE A 119 4.13 2.72 7.95
N VAL A 120 4.10 2.56 6.63
CA VAL A 120 4.99 3.22 5.68
C VAL A 120 4.14 3.91 4.62
N PHE A 121 3.83 5.18 4.86
CA PHE A 121 3.09 6.01 3.91
C PHE A 121 4.02 6.68 2.89
N ASP A 122 3.41 7.22 1.85
CA ASP A 122 4.08 8.05 0.87
C ASP A 122 4.79 9.23 1.54
N ASN A 123 5.95 9.62 0.99
CA ASN A 123 6.75 10.73 1.49
C ASN A 123 6.20 12.07 1.01
N GLU A 124 5.00 12.41 1.45
CA GLU A 124 4.28 13.64 1.08
C GLU A 124 4.01 14.54 2.31
N PRO A 125 5.03 15.21 2.87
CA PRO A 125 4.90 15.99 4.12
C PRO A 125 3.95 17.19 4.01
N ARG A 126 3.62 17.62 2.79
CA ARG A 126 2.68 18.72 2.51
C ARG A 126 1.27 18.25 2.21
N ASN A 127 1.04 16.96 2.13
CA ASN A 127 -0.29 16.40 1.90
C ASN A 127 -1.04 16.32 3.24
N PRO A 128 -2.08 17.15 3.46
CA PRO A 128 -2.77 17.20 4.75
C PRO A 128 -3.50 15.90 5.08
N GLU A 129 -3.90 15.11 4.07
CA GLU A 129 -4.55 13.82 4.28
C GLU A 129 -3.57 12.79 4.82
N ILE A 130 -2.35 12.72 4.27
CA ILE A 130 -1.28 11.84 4.76
C ILE A 130 -0.92 12.20 6.20
N VAL A 131 -0.71 13.50 6.49
CA VAL A 131 -0.40 13.96 7.85
C VAL A 131 -1.51 13.63 8.84
N LYS A 132 -2.77 13.80 8.43
CA LYS A 132 -3.95 13.45 9.23
C LYS A 132 -4.02 11.95 9.50
N HIS A 133 -3.83 11.12 8.48
CA HIS A 133 -3.83 9.65 8.61
C HIS A 133 -2.71 9.19 9.55
N LEU A 134 -1.48 9.66 9.37
CA LEU A 134 -0.36 9.37 10.27
C LEU A 134 -0.67 9.76 11.71
N SER A 135 -1.28 10.93 11.93
CA SER A 135 -1.67 11.38 13.26
C SER A 135 -2.68 10.46 13.95
N HIS A 136 -3.68 9.93 13.21
CA HIS A 136 -4.64 8.95 13.73
C HIS A 136 -3.96 7.62 14.07
N ILE A 137 -3.18 7.08 13.14
CA ILE A 137 -2.48 5.81 13.29
C ILE A 137 -1.51 5.84 14.49
N ILE A 138 -0.82 6.98 14.71
CA ILE A 138 0.03 7.15 15.89
C ILE A 138 -0.79 7.17 17.20
N LYS A 139 -2.01 7.75 17.19
CA LYS A 139 -2.93 7.70 18.34
C LYS A 139 -3.41 6.29 18.64
N ASP A 140 -3.59 5.49 17.61
CA ASP A 140 -4.02 4.07 17.71
C ASP A 140 -2.86 3.14 18.14
N GLY A 141 -1.68 3.69 18.43
CA GLY A 141 -0.56 2.98 19.01
C GLY A 141 0.40 2.34 18.02
N PHE A 142 0.20 2.54 16.72
CA PHE A 142 1.09 1.98 15.71
C PHE A 142 2.46 2.67 15.66
N THR A 143 3.46 1.89 15.23
CA THR A 143 4.75 2.42 14.79
C THR A 143 4.62 2.93 13.35
N VAL A 144 5.17 4.12 13.07
CA VAL A 144 5.14 4.73 11.73
C VAL A 144 6.56 5.02 11.25
N CYS A 145 6.80 4.90 9.96
CA CYS A 145 7.99 5.46 9.32
C CYS A 145 7.75 6.94 9.02
N ILE A 146 8.68 7.79 9.44
CA ILE A 146 8.75 9.20 9.05
C ILE A 146 10.00 9.36 8.20
N TRP A 147 9.82 9.59 6.92
CA TRP A 147 10.93 9.64 5.97
C TRP A 147 11.91 10.77 6.29
N PRO A 148 13.23 10.48 6.25
CA PRO A 148 14.24 11.51 6.50
C PRO A 148 14.32 12.49 5.33
N LYS A 149 14.78 13.72 5.59
CA LYS A 149 14.94 14.78 4.57
C LYS A 149 15.85 14.43 3.41
N THR A 150 16.69 13.42 3.56
CA THR A 150 17.58 12.90 2.53
C THR A 150 16.84 12.14 1.44
N ILE A 151 15.68 11.55 1.75
CA ILE A 151 14.80 10.91 0.78
C ILE A 151 13.93 11.98 0.11
N LYS A 152 14.02 12.10 -1.21
CA LYS A 152 13.28 13.08 -2.02
C LYS A 152 12.15 12.45 -2.82
N GLN A 153 12.23 11.14 -3.04
CA GLN A 153 11.25 10.36 -3.77
C GLN A 153 9.93 10.32 -3.00
N LYS A 154 8.84 10.30 -3.74
CA LYS A 154 7.49 10.32 -3.20
C LYS A 154 7.12 9.01 -2.51
N ASP A 155 7.40 7.89 -3.12
CA ASP A 155 7.00 6.55 -2.69
C ASP A 155 8.14 5.54 -2.91
N ILE A 156 7.96 4.31 -2.42
CA ILE A 156 8.97 3.25 -2.52
C ILE A 156 9.24 2.89 -3.98
N ASN A 157 8.22 2.85 -4.83
CA ASN A 157 8.39 2.56 -6.24
C ASN A 157 9.30 3.62 -6.91
N ASP A 158 9.08 4.90 -6.61
CA ASP A 158 9.95 5.97 -7.08
C ASP A 158 11.38 5.83 -6.56
N MET A 159 11.57 5.40 -5.30
CA MET A 159 12.91 5.15 -4.74
C MET A 159 13.63 4.06 -5.54
N ILE A 160 12.96 2.96 -5.85
CA ILE A 160 13.52 1.86 -6.67
C ILE A 160 13.88 2.35 -8.07
N LEU A 161 12.97 3.08 -8.73
CA LEU A 161 13.20 3.62 -10.08
C LEU A 161 14.38 4.62 -10.11
N ASN A 162 14.68 5.27 -8.98
CA ASN A 162 15.84 6.15 -8.81
C ASN A 162 17.09 5.42 -8.29
N GLY A 163 17.09 4.09 -8.28
CA GLY A 163 18.29 3.27 -8.03
C GLY A 163 18.52 2.88 -6.57
N LEU A 164 17.60 3.15 -5.64
CA LEU A 164 17.70 2.62 -4.29
C LEU A 164 17.33 1.14 -4.29
N SER A 165 18.11 0.31 -3.60
CA SER A 165 17.76 -1.10 -3.42
C SER A 165 16.73 -1.29 -2.29
N SER A 166 15.97 -2.40 -2.35
CA SER A 166 15.03 -2.78 -1.30
C SER A 166 15.68 -2.83 0.09
N ASN A 167 16.92 -3.31 0.19
CA ASN A 167 17.64 -3.37 1.46
C ASN A 167 17.93 -1.97 2.03
N ILE A 168 18.33 -1.01 1.18
CA ILE A 168 18.56 0.39 1.60
C ILE A 168 17.27 1.03 2.07
N ILE A 169 16.15 0.75 1.38
CA ILE A 169 14.82 1.27 1.73
C ILE A 169 14.38 0.68 3.08
N GLU A 170 14.50 -0.63 3.26
CA GLU A 170 14.16 -1.29 4.53
C GLU A 170 15.01 -0.77 5.69
N ASP A 171 16.31 -0.62 5.50
CA ASP A 171 17.22 -0.03 6.49
C ASP A 171 16.84 1.41 6.84
N THR A 172 16.43 2.19 5.83
CA THR A 172 15.96 3.57 6.04
C THR A 172 14.69 3.59 6.87
N ILE A 173 13.71 2.74 6.57
CA ILE A 173 12.48 2.58 7.37
C ILE A 173 12.83 2.19 8.80
N ASN A 174 13.71 1.20 8.99
CA ASN A 174 14.09 0.72 10.30
C ASN A 174 14.80 1.77 11.18
N LYS A 175 15.56 2.68 10.58
CA LYS A 175 16.24 3.80 11.26
C LYS A 175 15.30 4.97 11.56
N ASN A 176 14.20 5.10 10.82
CA ASN A 176 13.27 6.23 10.90
C ASN A 176 11.85 5.82 11.33
N LYS A 177 11.72 4.71 12.05
CA LYS A 177 10.46 4.26 12.63
C LYS A 177 10.31 4.81 14.05
N PHE A 178 9.14 5.35 14.34
CA PHE A 178 8.81 5.99 15.61
C PHE A 178 7.44 5.54 16.10
N SER A 179 7.23 5.57 17.43
CA SER A 179 5.94 5.31 18.07
C SER A 179 5.65 6.35 19.18
N GLY A 180 4.40 6.45 19.59
CA GLY A 180 3.96 7.28 20.70
C GLY A 180 4.38 8.75 20.57
N LEU A 181 4.93 9.33 21.65
CA LEU A 181 5.33 10.75 21.67
C LEU A 181 6.43 11.08 20.65
N LYS A 182 7.41 10.17 20.47
CA LYS A 182 8.48 10.37 19.49
C LYS A 182 7.94 10.45 18.06
N ALA A 183 6.93 9.63 17.73
CA ALA A 183 6.28 9.69 16.42
C ALA A 183 5.54 11.01 16.21
N ARG A 184 4.85 11.53 17.23
CA ARG A 184 4.16 12.83 17.15
C ARG A 184 5.14 13.99 16.91
N MET A 185 6.26 13.99 17.61
CA MET A 185 7.31 15.01 17.43
C MET A 185 7.91 14.91 16.02
N ALA A 186 8.31 13.73 15.59
CA ALA A 186 8.86 13.49 14.25
C ALA A 186 7.87 13.89 13.14
N LEU A 187 6.59 13.56 13.28
CA LEU A 187 5.53 13.95 12.34
C LEU A 187 5.37 15.48 12.29
N SER A 188 5.40 16.16 13.44
CA SER A 188 5.31 17.63 13.50
C SER A 188 6.49 18.30 12.77
N ASP A 189 7.70 17.77 12.93
CA ASP A 189 8.88 18.30 12.27
C ASP A 189 8.88 18.00 10.77
N TRP A 190 8.45 16.79 10.38
CA TRP A 190 8.36 16.36 8.99
C TRP A 190 7.33 17.17 8.21
N SER A 191 6.14 17.40 8.77
CA SER A 191 5.06 18.15 8.11
C SER A 191 5.34 19.65 7.97
N ARG A 192 6.29 20.20 8.73
CA ARG A 192 6.71 21.60 8.68
C ARG A 192 7.81 21.87 7.66
N VAL A 193 8.34 20.85 7.00
CA VAL A 193 9.41 21.04 6.01
C VAL A 193 8.86 21.86 4.84
N SER A 194 9.08 23.18 4.96
CA SER A 194 8.98 24.12 3.86
C SER A 194 10.12 23.82 2.88
N GLY A 195 9.84 23.64 1.64
CA GLY A 195 10.87 23.51 0.61
C GLY A 195 11.59 24.81 0.39
#